data_753a0eb91ff5e64af49898535fc91972
#
_entry.id   753a0eb91ff5e64af49898535fc91972
#
_cell.length_a   1.000
_cell.length_b   1.000
_cell.length_c   1.000
_cell.angle_alpha   90.00
_cell.angle_beta   90.00
_cell.angle_gamma   90.00
#
_symmetry.space_group_name_H-M   'P 1'
#
loop_
_entity.id
_entity.type
_entity.pdbx_description
1 polymer ?
#
loop_
_entity_poly.entity_id
_entity_poly.type
_entity_poly.pdbx_seq_one_letter_code
_entity_poly.pdbx_strand_id
1 'polypeptide(L)'
;MIYDKWLKSWNEADVAAYKTLHHDDWEFKFHSTGNIMRTGDMSDEQLESMMKNHVNENMRCICENNDILVVHSFASFPSGDKEAVLMVHQKKDGLLWRTETGATPIK
;
A
#
# COMPACT_ATOMS: atom_id res chain seq x y z
N MET A 1 -10.48 12.34 -3.72
CA MET A 1 -9.28 11.57 -4.05
C MET A 1 -9.19 10.29 -3.21
N ILE A 2 -8.39 9.34 -3.62
CA ILE A 2 -8.36 8.00 -3.01
C ILE A 2 -7.59 7.94 -1.69
N TYR A 3 -6.59 8.80 -1.51
CA TYR A 3 -5.66 8.68 -0.38
C TYR A 3 -6.34 8.58 0.99
N ASP A 4 -7.30 9.44 1.27
CA ASP A 4 -7.97 9.44 2.58
C ASP A 4 -8.74 8.14 2.83
N LYS A 5 -9.39 7.61 1.80
CA LYS A 5 -10.11 6.33 1.88
C LYS A 5 -9.14 5.16 2.06
N TRP A 6 -8.02 5.20 1.35
CA TRP A 6 -6.98 4.19 1.43
C TRP A 6 -6.36 4.17 2.83
N LEU A 7 -5.99 5.33 3.37
CA LEU A 7 -5.45 5.45 4.71
C LEU A 7 -6.42 4.95 5.77
N LYS A 8 -7.69 5.31 5.65
CA LYS A 8 -8.74 4.86 6.57
C LYS A 8 -8.88 3.35 6.55
N SER A 9 -8.86 2.74 5.36
CA SER A 9 -8.97 1.27 5.23
C SER A 9 -7.81 0.56 5.94
N TRP A 10 -6.59 1.09 5.84
CA TRP A 10 -5.44 0.57 6.54
C TRP A 10 -5.58 0.68 8.06
N ASN A 11 -5.94 1.87 8.54
CA ASN A 11 -6.04 2.13 9.98
C ASN A 11 -7.13 1.29 10.65
N GLU A 12 -8.20 1.00 9.92
CA GLU A 12 -9.33 0.22 10.43
C GLU A 12 -9.22 -1.28 10.07
N ALA A 13 -8.19 -1.67 9.33
CA ALA A 13 -8.05 -3.01 8.76
C ALA A 13 -9.32 -3.44 8.01
N ASP A 14 -9.90 -2.51 7.25
CA ASP A 14 -11.13 -2.72 6.51
C ASP A 14 -10.81 -3.27 5.11
N VAL A 15 -10.73 -4.58 5.00
CA VAL A 15 -10.37 -5.28 3.78
C VAL A 15 -11.35 -4.98 2.64
N ALA A 16 -12.65 -4.95 2.93
CA ALA A 16 -13.66 -4.69 1.90
C ALA A 16 -13.47 -3.29 1.29
N ALA A 17 -13.30 -2.27 2.12
CA ALA A 17 -13.04 -0.91 1.65
C ALA A 17 -11.72 -0.83 0.87
N TYR A 18 -10.66 -1.45 1.37
CA TYR A 18 -9.36 -1.51 0.70
C TYR A 18 -9.48 -2.09 -0.71
N LYS A 19 -10.18 -3.21 -0.86
CA LYS A 19 -10.34 -3.89 -2.16
C LYS A 19 -11.12 -3.04 -3.17
N THR A 20 -12.08 -2.23 -2.72
CA THR A 20 -12.86 -1.37 -3.63
C THR A 20 -12.02 -0.27 -4.27
N LEU A 21 -10.86 0.06 -3.71
CA LEU A 21 -9.97 1.11 -4.23
C LEU A 21 -9.03 0.60 -5.31
N HIS A 22 -8.99 -0.72 -5.53
CA HIS A 22 -8.04 -1.36 -6.44
C HIS A 22 -8.75 -1.85 -7.71
N HIS A 23 -8.09 -1.64 -8.84
CA HIS A 23 -8.55 -2.17 -10.13
C HIS A 23 -8.49 -3.70 -10.13
N ASP A 24 -9.38 -4.37 -10.86
CA ASP A 24 -9.38 -5.84 -10.97
C ASP A 24 -8.05 -6.39 -11.51
N ASP A 25 -7.36 -5.60 -12.32
CA ASP A 25 -6.07 -5.94 -12.92
C ASP A 25 -4.91 -5.30 -12.15
N TRP A 26 -5.08 -5.07 -10.85
CA TRP A 26 -4.05 -4.46 -10.01
C TRP A 26 -2.83 -5.36 -9.85
N GLU A 27 -1.63 -4.75 -9.92
CA GLU A 27 -0.35 -5.39 -9.62
C GLU A 27 0.47 -4.53 -8.67
N PHE A 28 1.14 -5.18 -7.74
CA PHE A 28 2.03 -4.55 -6.77
C PHE A 28 3.44 -5.12 -6.94
N LYS A 29 4.39 -4.26 -7.26
CA LYS A 29 5.78 -4.67 -7.49
C LYS A 29 6.68 -4.22 -6.34
N PHE A 30 7.42 -5.18 -5.77
CA PHE A 30 8.44 -4.92 -4.76
C PHE A 30 9.78 -4.65 -5.46
N HIS A 31 10.34 -3.44 -5.31
CA HIS A 31 11.59 -3.08 -5.96
C HIS A 31 12.77 -3.94 -5.50
N SER A 32 12.81 -4.31 -4.21
CA SER A 32 13.93 -5.05 -3.63
C SER A 32 14.08 -6.46 -4.19
N THR A 33 12.98 -7.10 -4.58
CA THR A 33 12.98 -8.50 -5.04
C THR A 33 12.56 -8.66 -6.50
N GLY A 34 11.84 -7.65 -7.04
CA GLY A 34 11.19 -7.75 -8.35
C GLY A 34 9.93 -8.59 -8.34
N ASN A 35 9.49 -9.10 -7.19
CA ASN A 35 8.27 -9.88 -7.08
C ASN A 35 7.05 -9.03 -7.38
N ILE A 36 6.04 -9.65 -7.99
CA ILE A 36 4.77 -9.01 -8.32
C ILE A 36 3.65 -9.76 -7.58
N MET A 37 2.84 -8.99 -6.84
CA MET A 37 1.62 -9.49 -6.20
C MET A 37 0.42 -8.98 -6.99
N ARG A 38 -0.56 -9.86 -7.24
CA ARG A 38 -1.76 -9.54 -8.00
C ARG A 38 -3.00 -9.64 -7.13
N THR A 39 -4.11 -9.08 -7.63
CA THR A 39 -5.43 -9.25 -7.01
C THR A 39 -5.72 -10.73 -6.83
N GLY A 40 -6.10 -11.11 -5.61
CA GLY A 40 -6.42 -12.49 -5.29
C GLY A 40 -5.24 -13.35 -4.78
N ASP A 41 -4.01 -12.85 -4.85
CA ASP A 41 -2.84 -13.58 -4.33
C ASP A 41 -2.88 -13.72 -2.81
N MET A 42 -3.52 -12.78 -2.11
CA MET A 42 -3.74 -12.85 -0.67
C MET A 42 -5.22 -13.02 -0.38
N SER A 43 -5.54 -13.92 0.55
CA SER A 43 -6.91 -14.05 1.08
C SER A 43 -7.29 -12.80 1.89
N ASP A 44 -8.58 -12.62 2.14
CA ASP A 44 -9.06 -11.51 2.97
C ASP A 44 -8.47 -11.60 4.40
N GLU A 45 -8.32 -12.80 4.93
CA GLU A 45 -7.73 -13.03 6.25
C GLU A 45 -6.25 -12.63 6.27
N GLN A 46 -5.50 -12.94 5.21
CA GLN A 46 -4.11 -12.56 5.08
C GLN A 46 -3.95 -11.04 4.98
N LEU A 47 -4.81 -10.38 4.19
CA LEU A 47 -4.82 -8.93 4.07
C LEU A 47 -5.12 -8.26 5.41
N GLU A 48 -6.12 -8.73 6.14
CA GLU A 48 -6.47 -8.18 7.45
C GLU A 48 -5.31 -8.34 8.44
N SER A 49 -4.70 -9.52 8.48
CA SER A 49 -3.53 -9.78 9.33
C SER A 49 -2.37 -8.84 9.00
N MET A 50 -2.09 -8.64 7.72
CA MET A 50 -1.04 -7.71 7.27
C MET A 50 -1.33 -6.29 7.74
N MET A 51 -2.55 -5.81 7.57
CA MET A 51 -2.96 -4.47 7.97
C MET A 51 -2.85 -4.26 9.48
N LYS A 52 -3.18 -5.28 10.28
CA LYS A 52 -3.11 -5.19 11.74
C LYS A 52 -1.68 -5.26 12.27
N ASN A 53 -0.81 -6.00 11.61
CA ASN A 53 0.56 -6.25 12.08
C ASN A 53 1.59 -5.27 11.50
N HIS A 54 1.23 -4.57 10.44
CA HIS A 54 2.11 -3.62 9.77
C HIS A 54 1.84 -2.22 10.31
N VAL A 55 2.74 -1.71 11.12
CA VAL A 55 2.61 -0.37 11.69
C VAL A 55 3.23 0.66 10.75
N ASN A 56 2.41 1.52 10.20
CA ASN A 56 2.84 2.67 9.41
C ASN A 56 2.88 3.92 10.27
N GLU A 57 4.00 4.61 10.28
CA GLU A 57 4.20 5.86 11.03
C GLU A 57 4.43 7.02 10.07
N ASN A 58 3.92 8.19 10.43
CA ASN A 58 4.12 9.43 9.66
C ASN A 58 3.72 9.29 8.18
N MET A 59 2.64 8.57 7.92
CA MET A 59 2.09 8.40 6.58
C MET A 59 1.69 9.75 6.01
N ARG A 60 2.15 10.03 4.79
CA ARG A 60 1.81 11.29 4.11
C ARG A 60 1.62 11.08 2.62
N CYS A 61 0.69 11.82 2.06
CA CYS A 61 0.51 11.90 0.62
C CYS A 61 1.45 12.98 0.06
N ILE A 62 2.37 12.58 -0.79
CA ILE A 62 3.28 13.53 -1.45
C ILE A 62 2.58 14.20 -2.63
N CYS A 63 1.83 13.41 -3.40
CA CYS A 63 1.13 13.91 -4.57
C CYS A 63 -0.04 12.97 -4.90
N GLU A 64 -1.17 13.56 -5.22
CA GLU A 64 -2.30 12.79 -5.77
C GLU A 64 -3.03 13.61 -6.83
N ASN A 65 -3.30 12.97 -7.97
CA ASN A 65 -4.16 13.50 -9.03
C ASN A 65 -4.95 12.34 -9.65
N ASN A 66 -5.57 12.57 -10.81
CA ASN A 66 -6.37 11.52 -11.45
C ASN A 66 -5.56 10.33 -11.96
N ASP A 67 -4.25 10.51 -12.16
CA ASP A 67 -3.40 9.51 -12.77
C ASP A 67 -2.45 8.83 -11.78
N ILE A 68 -2.15 9.46 -10.65
CA ILE A 68 -1.10 8.99 -9.74
C ILE A 68 -1.42 9.33 -8.29
N LEU A 69 -0.94 8.46 -7.40
CA LEU A 69 -0.89 8.68 -5.95
C LEU A 69 0.49 8.29 -5.45
N VAL A 70 1.19 9.21 -4.81
CA VAL A 70 2.52 8.97 -4.22
C VAL A 70 2.43 9.14 -2.71
N VAL A 71 2.87 8.13 -1.98
CA VAL A 71 2.78 8.06 -0.53
C VAL A 71 4.15 7.74 0.06
N HIS A 72 4.48 8.38 1.16
CA HIS A 72 5.67 8.06 1.96
C HIS A 72 5.26 7.73 3.39
N SER A 73 5.90 6.73 3.99
CA SER A 73 5.70 6.38 5.39
C SER A 73 6.95 5.75 5.97
N PHE A 74 6.95 5.58 7.29
CA PHE A 74 7.92 4.73 7.98
C PHE A 74 7.20 3.48 8.44
N ALA A 75 7.79 2.32 8.21
CA ALA A 75 7.22 1.03 8.61
C ALA A 75 8.03 0.45 9.76
N SER A 76 7.32 -0.05 10.77
CA SER A 76 7.91 -0.78 11.88
C SER A 76 7.42 -2.22 11.84
N PHE A 77 8.32 -3.17 12.05
CA PHE A 77 8.02 -4.61 12.00
C PHE A 77 8.14 -5.23 13.39
N PRO A 78 7.49 -6.39 13.64
CA PRO A 78 7.60 -7.09 14.91
C PRO A 78 9.03 -7.45 15.32
N SER A 79 9.94 -7.61 14.36
CA SER A 79 11.37 -7.85 14.60
C SER A 79 12.10 -6.66 15.23
N GLY A 80 11.49 -5.48 15.26
CA GLY A 80 12.12 -4.23 15.67
C GLY A 80 12.77 -3.45 14.54
N ASP A 81 12.81 -4.01 13.34
CA ASP A 81 13.35 -3.32 12.17
C ASP A 81 12.42 -2.20 11.73
N LYS A 82 13.02 -1.13 11.18
CA LYS A 82 12.29 0.00 10.61
C LYS A 82 12.77 0.29 9.21
N GLU A 83 11.85 0.74 8.36
CA GLU A 83 12.14 1.11 6.97
C GLU A 83 11.45 2.41 6.61
N ALA A 84 12.10 3.19 5.74
CA ALA A 84 11.45 4.31 5.04
C ALA A 84 10.88 3.76 3.73
N VAL A 85 9.58 3.96 3.51
CA VAL A 85 8.86 3.35 2.38
C VAL A 85 8.31 4.43 1.45
N LEU A 86 8.68 4.35 0.18
CA LEU A 86 8.09 5.15 -0.88
C LEU A 86 7.21 4.25 -1.74
N MET A 87 5.97 4.66 -1.92
CA MET A 87 4.98 3.90 -2.68
C MET A 87 4.36 4.78 -3.76
N VAL A 88 4.40 4.30 -4.99
CA VAL A 88 3.83 4.98 -6.14
C VAL A 88 2.71 4.12 -6.72
N HIS A 89 1.52 4.71 -6.81
CA HIS A 89 0.36 4.08 -7.42
C HIS A 89 -0.01 4.80 -8.71
N GLN A 90 -0.06 4.07 -9.82
CA GLN A 90 -0.65 4.57 -11.05
C GLN A 90 -2.13 4.17 -11.06
N LYS A 91 -2.99 5.10 -11.47
CA LYS A 91 -4.44 4.89 -11.48
C LYS A 91 -4.92 4.54 -12.89
N LYS A 92 -5.97 3.71 -12.94
CA LYS A 92 -6.72 3.40 -14.15
C LYS A 92 -8.20 3.34 -13.79
N ASP A 93 -9.04 4.01 -14.55
CA ASP A 93 -10.49 4.08 -14.29
C ASP A 93 -10.81 4.60 -12.88
N GLY A 94 -9.97 5.50 -12.35
CA GLY A 94 -10.13 6.07 -11.02
C GLY A 94 -9.70 5.14 -9.88
N LEU A 95 -9.11 3.99 -10.18
CA LEU A 95 -8.70 2.98 -9.20
C LEU A 95 -7.18 2.78 -9.22
N LEU A 96 -6.63 2.28 -8.12
CA LEU A 96 -5.21 1.91 -8.03
C LEU A 96 -4.98 0.70 -8.93
N TRP A 97 -4.04 0.83 -9.87
CA TRP A 97 -3.84 -0.17 -10.91
C TRP A 97 -2.43 -0.77 -10.91
N ARG A 98 -1.40 0.06 -10.88
CA ARG A 98 -0.02 -0.40 -10.78
C ARG A 98 0.64 0.28 -9.60
N THR A 99 1.09 -0.50 -8.64
CA THR A 99 1.74 -0.03 -7.43
C THR A 99 3.17 -0.52 -7.43
N GLU A 100 4.10 0.37 -7.10
CA GLU A 100 5.51 0.03 -6.90
C GLU A 100 5.95 0.57 -5.55
N THR A 101 6.77 -0.20 -4.84
CA THR A 101 7.30 0.20 -3.55
C THR A 101 8.80 -0.01 -3.47
N GLY A 102 9.48 0.97 -2.91
CA GLY A 102 10.87 0.88 -2.51
C GLY A 102 10.99 1.15 -1.01
N ALA A 103 11.79 0.37 -0.33
CA ALA A 103 12.02 0.53 1.11
C ALA A 103 13.51 0.63 1.40
N THR A 104 13.86 1.54 2.31
CA THR A 104 15.25 1.75 2.75
C THR A 104 15.32 1.47 4.24
N PRO A 105 16.20 0.56 4.69
CA PRO A 105 16.37 0.31 6.12
C PRO A 105 16.83 1.57 6.84
N ILE A 106 16.27 1.83 8.00
CA ILE A 106 16.69 2.94 8.86
C ILE A 106 17.79 2.44 9.79
N LYS A 107 18.87 3.15 9.75
CA LYS A 107 20.08 2.83 10.54
C LYS A 107 20.08 3.53 11.88
#